data_d377e98addc1b0bb5b80ba9b35e831e2
#
_entry.id   d377e98addc1b0bb5b80ba9b35e831e2
#
_cell.length_a   1.000
_cell.length_b   1.000
_cell.length_c   1.000
_cell.angle_alpha   90.00
_cell.angle_beta   90.00
_cell.angle_gamma   90.00
#
_symmetry.space_group_name_H-M   'P 1'
#
loop_
_entity.id
_entity.type
_entity.pdbx_description
1 polymer ?
#
loop_
_entity_poly.entity_id
_entity_poly.type
_entity_poly.pdbx_seq_one_letter_code
_entity_poly.pdbx_strand_id
1 'polypeptide(L)'
;TKVVAPWDVSAYILMHTIDGPHTDNLVPLSTSTTDVRYHLHLYDGTPVDSSTNIKTYGDGIFRSRLNDDGLIAGWKLAVQNMHAGDSVEVIIPYTQAYGTQSLGVIKPYSALRFNLRLVDIPFYELPNYGN
;
A
#
# COMPACT_ATOMS: atom_id res chain seq x y z
N THR A 1 -7.53 9.63 8.78
CA THR A 1 -7.23 8.82 9.97
C THR A 1 -5.76 8.47 10.03
N LYS A 2 -5.17 8.69 11.16
CA LYS A 2 -3.77 8.35 11.40
C LYS A 2 -3.66 6.87 11.72
N VAL A 3 -2.82 6.14 10.97
CA VAL A 3 -2.52 4.74 11.22
C VAL A 3 -1.07 4.64 11.69
N VAL A 4 -0.88 4.13 12.89
CA VAL A 4 0.42 4.03 13.54
C VAL A 4 0.98 2.62 13.34
N ALA A 5 2.26 2.54 13.00
CA ALA A 5 2.94 1.26 12.86
C ALA A 5 3.02 0.55 14.21
N PRO A 6 2.69 -0.76 14.27
CA PRO A 6 2.74 -1.48 15.55
C PRO A 6 4.15 -1.65 16.11
N TRP A 7 5.17 -1.53 15.26
CA TRP A 7 6.58 -1.68 15.67
C TRP A 7 7.24 -0.36 16.12
N ASP A 8 6.63 0.79 15.83
CA ASP A 8 7.18 2.10 16.16
C ASP A 8 6.07 3.14 16.20
N VAL A 9 5.77 3.65 17.38
CA VAL A 9 4.67 4.61 17.58
C VAL A 9 4.93 5.96 16.90
N SER A 10 6.17 6.26 16.52
CA SER A 10 6.50 7.48 15.77
C SER A 10 6.31 7.30 14.26
N ALA A 11 6.19 6.07 13.78
CA ALA A 11 5.98 5.76 12.38
C ALA A 11 4.47 5.70 12.07
N TYR A 12 4.01 6.52 11.13
CA TYR A 12 2.60 6.59 10.81
C TYR A 12 2.37 6.95 9.35
N ILE A 13 1.14 6.70 8.91
CA ILE A 13 0.59 7.17 7.63
C ILE A 13 -0.77 7.80 7.91
N LEU A 14 -1.28 8.58 6.95
CA LEU A 14 -2.63 9.12 7.00
C LEU A 14 -3.46 8.41 5.93
N MET A 15 -4.56 7.78 6.34
CA MET A 15 -5.44 7.05 5.43
C MET A 15 -6.83 7.65 5.43
N HIS A 16 -7.37 7.81 4.23
CA HIS A 16 -8.76 8.18 4.00
C HIS A 16 -9.43 7.12 3.14
N THR A 17 -10.46 6.47 3.68
CA THR A 17 -11.21 5.45 2.94
C THR A 17 -12.14 6.12 1.93
N ILE A 18 -12.02 5.71 0.66
CA ILE A 18 -12.86 6.20 -0.44
C ILE A 18 -14.01 5.22 -0.68
N ASP A 19 -13.71 3.91 -0.69
CA ASP A 19 -14.69 2.84 -0.83
C ASP A 19 -14.39 1.76 0.20
N GLY A 20 -15.32 1.51 1.10
CA GLY A 20 -15.18 0.57 2.20
C GLY A 20 -15.31 1.24 3.57
N PRO A 21 -14.81 0.61 4.63
CA PRO A 21 -14.13 -0.68 4.64
C PRO A 21 -15.08 -1.86 4.39
N HIS A 22 -14.63 -2.80 3.56
CA HIS A 22 -15.35 -4.04 3.28
C HIS A 22 -14.99 -5.08 4.34
N THR A 23 -15.55 -4.93 5.52
CA THR A 23 -15.13 -5.63 6.75
C THR A 23 -15.36 -7.14 6.71
N ASP A 24 -16.22 -7.64 5.81
CA ASP A 24 -16.43 -9.06 5.62
C ASP A 24 -15.33 -9.74 4.79
N ASN A 25 -14.48 -8.94 4.15
CA ASN A 25 -13.41 -9.45 3.30
C ASN A 25 -12.11 -9.61 4.08
N LEU A 26 -11.19 -10.38 3.50
CA LEU A 26 -9.89 -10.66 4.11
C LEU A 26 -9.02 -9.41 4.21
N VAL A 27 -8.18 -9.40 5.23
CA VAL A 27 -7.10 -8.43 5.43
C VAL A 27 -5.77 -9.15 5.19
N PRO A 28 -4.80 -8.54 4.48
CA PRO A 28 -3.53 -9.20 4.25
C PRO A 28 -2.75 -9.41 5.54
N LEU A 29 -2.02 -10.51 5.59
CA LEU A 29 -0.96 -10.74 6.57
C LEU A 29 0.31 -10.03 6.13
N SER A 30 1.27 -9.87 7.04
CA SER A 30 2.56 -9.23 6.72
C SER A 30 3.38 -9.95 5.64
N THR A 31 3.04 -11.20 5.35
CA THR A 31 3.70 -12.03 4.34
C THR A 31 2.84 -12.32 3.12
N SER A 32 1.62 -11.76 3.08
CA SER A 32 0.68 -12.04 2.00
C SER A 32 1.17 -11.51 0.66
N THR A 33 0.81 -12.23 -0.41
CA THR A 33 0.83 -11.69 -1.77
C THR A 33 -0.42 -10.85 -1.96
N THR A 34 -0.27 -9.67 -2.54
CA THR A 34 -1.38 -8.74 -2.76
C THR A 34 -1.42 -8.28 -4.21
N ASP A 35 -2.64 -8.13 -4.73
CA ASP A 35 -2.91 -7.51 -6.02
C ASP A 35 -3.52 -6.14 -5.77
N VAL A 36 -2.80 -5.10 -6.20
CA VAL A 36 -3.16 -3.71 -5.93
C VAL A 36 -3.15 -2.92 -7.23
N ARG A 37 -4.15 -2.04 -7.40
CA ARG A 37 -4.08 -0.95 -8.38
C ARG A 37 -3.67 0.31 -7.66
N TYR A 38 -2.75 1.08 -8.24
CA TYR A 38 -2.30 2.29 -7.59
C TYR A 38 -2.01 3.43 -8.54
N HIS A 39 -2.14 4.65 -7.99
CA HIS A 39 -1.62 5.88 -8.57
C HIS A 39 -0.80 6.59 -7.52
N LEU A 40 0.42 6.98 -7.88
CA LEU A 40 1.33 7.72 -7.00
C LEU A 40 1.46 9.15 -7.50
N HIS A 41 1.28 10.09 -6.59
CA HIS A 41 1.47 11.52 -6.84
C HIS A 41 2.42 12.10 -5.80
N LEU A 42 3.12 13.18 -6.17
CA LEU A 42 3.74 14.05 -5.19
C LEU A 42 2.66 14.79 -4.40
N TYR A 43 3.05 15.38 -3.28
CA TYR A 43 2.11 16.11 -2.43
C TYR A 43 1.37 17.23 -3.17
N ASP A 44 2.03 17.86 -4.13
CA ASP A 44 1.43 18.92 -4.96
C ASP A 44 0.50 18.43 -6.08
N GLY A 45 0.33 17.10 -6.20
CA GLY A 45 -0.52 16.49 -7.19
C GLY A 45 0.20 16.06 -8.48
N THR A 46 1.51 16.29 -8.59
CA THR A 46 2.28 15.87 -9.76
C THR A 46 2.26 14.35 -9.90
N PRO A 47 1.79 13.77 -11.02
CA PRO A 47 1.83 12.32 -11.23
C PRO A 47 3.26 11.81 -11.29
N VAL A 48 3.52 10.69 -10.61
CA VAL A 48 4.86 10.05 -10.57
C VAL A 48 4.83 8.68 -11.22
N ASP A 49 3.86 7.84 -10.83
CA ASP A 49 3.79 6.45 -11.24
C ASP A 49 2.37 5.92 -11.08
N SER A 50 2.09 4.84 -11.79
CA SER A 50 0.83 4.11 -11.62
C SER A 50 0.99 2.68 -12.07
N SER A 51 0.05 1.82 -11.66
CA SER A 51 -0.01 0.43 -12.12
C SER A 51 -0.73 0.26 -13.45
N THR A 52 -1.20 1.34 -14.08
CA THR A 52 -2.09 1.30 -15.26
C THR A 52 -1.56 0.46 -16.40
N ASN A 53 -0.24 0.48 -16.63
CA ASN A 53 0.39 -0.23 -17.75
C ASN A 53 0.89 -1.63 -17.39
N ILE A 54 0.70 -2.07 -16.15
CA ILE A 54 1.08 -3.41 -15.73
C ILE A 54 0.00 -4.39 -16.18
N LYS A 55 0.39 -5.44 -16.92
CA LYS A 55 -0.55 -6.41 -17.51
C LYS A 55 -0.25 -7.86 -17.13
N THR A 56 0.82 -8.12 -16.38
CA THR A 56 1.31 -9.47 -16.10
C THR A 56 0.28 -10.34 -15.38
N TYR A 57 -0.42 -9.78 -14.39
CA TYR A 57 -1.38 -10.51 -13.57
C TYR A 57 -2.82 -10.00 -13.74
N GLY A 58 -3.05 -9.18 -14.73
CA GLY A 58 -4.33 -8.57 -15.01
C GLY A 58 -4.17 -7.07 -15.25
N ASP A 59 -5.24 -6.43 -15.65
CA ASP A 59 -5.23 -5.05 -16.10
C ASP A 59 -4.98 -4.07 -14.95
N GLY A 60 -3.83 -3.44 -14.95
CA GLY A 60 -3.45 -2.49 -13.91
C GLY A 60 -3.10 -3.13 -12.57
N ILE A 61 -2.77 -4.42 -12.54
CA ILE A 61 -2.49 -5.15 -11.30
C ILE A 61 -0.99 -5.17 -11.03
N PHE A 62 -0.61 -4.60 -9.89
CA PHE A 62 0.72 -4.75 -9.30
C PHE A 62 0.66 -5.83 -8.23
N ARG A 63 1.25 -6.98 -8.52
CA ARG A 63 1.32 -8.11 -7.59
C ARG A 63 2.64 -8.08 -6.85
N SER A 64 2.60 -8.12 -5.53
CA SER A 64 3.79 -8.16 -4.70
C SER A 64 3.53 -8.89 -3.39
N ARG A 65 4.60 -9.36 -2.76
CA ARG A 65 4.54 -9.86 -1.39
C ARG A 65 4.84 -8.72 -0.43
N LEU A 66 4.06 -8.61 0.64
CA LEU A 66 4.21 -7.50 1.57
C LEU A 66 5.52 -7.53 2.37
N ASN A 67 6.19 -8.67 2.43
CA ASN A 67 7.50 -8.78 3.08
C ASN A 67 8.67 -8.48 2.13
N ASP A 68 8.40 -8.02 0.91
CA ASP A 68 9.45 -7.61 -0.03
C ASP A 68 10.12 -6.32 0.45
N ASP A 69 11.46 -6.34 0.56
CA ASP A 69 12.24 -5.18 0.99
C ASP A 69 12.22 -4.03 -0.01
N GLY A 70 11.83 -4.29 -1.26
CA GLY A 70 11.67 -3.25 -2.27
C GLY A 70 10.45 -2.34 -2.08
N LEU A 71 9.52 -2.71 -1.19
CA LEU A 71 8.34 -1.90 -0.88
C LEU A 71 8.65 -0.92 0.25
N ILE A 72 8.20 0.32 0.11
CA ILE A 72 8.34 1.31 1.19
C ILE A 72 7.47 0.93 2.39
N ALA A 73 7.90 1.32 3.58
CA ALA A 73 7.23 0.95 4.83
C ALA A 73 5.78 1.44 4.88
N GLY A 74 5.53 2.66 4.37
CA GLY A 74 4.18 3.22 4.34
C GLY A 74 3.21 2.43 3.46
N TRP A 75 3.68 1.86 2.35
CA TRP A 75 2.88 0.95 1.51
C TRP A 75 2.46 -0.28 2.30
N LYS A 76 3.42 -0.94 2.95
CA LYS A 76 3.16 -2.15 3.73
C LYS A 76 2.13 -1.87 4.84
N LEU A 77 2.30 -0.76 5.54
CA LEU A 77 1.39 -0.38 6.62
C LEU A 77 -0.03 -0.11 6.09
N ALA A 78 -0.15 0.60 4.96
CA ALA A 78 -1.44 0.91 4.36
C ALA A 78 -2.18 -0.35 3.94
N VAL A 79 -1.51 -1.23 3.18
CA VAL A 79 -2.14 -2.43 2.62
C VAL A 79 -2.54 -3.40 3.72
N GLN A 80 -1.76 -3.51 4.79
CA GLN A 80 -2.10 -4.35 5.94
C GLN A 80 -3.31 -3.84 6.74
N ASN A 81 -3.72 -2.60 6.51
CA ASN A 81 -4.90 -2.00 7.15
C ASN A 81 -6.09 -1.89 6.19
N MET A 82 -6.03 -2.57 5.05
CA MET A 82 -7.12 -2.61 4.07
C MET A 82 -7.74 -4.00 4.02
N HIS A 83 -9.03 -4.04 3.72
CA HIS A 83 -9.73 -5.27 3.35
C HIS A 83 -9.74 -5.39 1.82
N ALA A 84 -9.77 -6.61 1.31
CA ALA A 84 -9.94 -6.82 -0.14
C ALA A 84 -11.18 -6.07 -0.64
N GLY A 85 -11.02 -5.35 -1.72
CA GLY A 85 -12.08 -4.48 -2.27
C GLY A 85 -12.01 -3.03 -1.84
N ASP A 86 -11.26 -2.70 -0.79
CA ASP A 86 -11.15 -1.34 -0.30
C ASP A 86 -10.39 -0.44 -1.28
N SER A 87 -10.82 0.82 -1.36
CA SER A 87 -10.07 1.89 -2.00
C SER A 87 -9.80 2.99 -0.99
N VAL A 88 -8.54 3.42 -0.93
CA VAL A 88 -8.10 4.44 0.03
C VAL A 88 -7.19 5.46 -0.64
N GLU A 89 -7.16 6.66 -0.08
CA GLU A 89 -6.11 7.63 -0.31
C GLU A 89 -5.17 7.62 0.89
N VAL A 90 -3.86 7.53 0.63
CA VAL A 90 -2.86 7.44 1.69
C VAL A 90 -1.83 8.53 1.48
N ILE A 91 -1.56 9.29 2.54
CA ILE A 91 -0.43 10.20 2.59
C ILE A 91 0.66 9.56 3.43
N ILE A 92 1.82 9.37 2.83
CA ILE A 92 2.96 8.70 3.43
C ILE A 92 4.05 9.74 3.71
N PRO A 93 4.32 10.06 4.99
CA PRO A 93 5.43 10.94 5.34
C PRO A 93 6.76 10.39 4.82
N TYR A 94 7.72 11.28 4.57
CA TYR A 94 8.99 10.87 3.97
C TYR A 94 9.71 9.77 4.75
N THR A 95 9.56 9.72 6.07
CA THR A 95 10.20 8.71 6.92
C THR A 95 9.69 7.29 6.64
N GLN A 96 8.48 7.16 6.09
CA GLN A 96 7.87 5.89 5.73
C GLN A 96 7.84 5.68 4.21
N ALA A 97 8.50 6.57 3.46
CA ALA A 97 8.67 6.52 2.01
C ALA A 97 10.15 6.39 1.67
N TYR A 98 10.67 7.29 0.85
CA TYR A 98 12.06 7.21 0.39
C TYR A 98 13.05 8.00 1.24
N GLY A 99 12.59 8.58 2.34
CA GLY A 99 13.44 9.24 3.32
C GLY A 99 14.22 10.40 2.71
N THR A 100 15.54 10.34 2.84
CA THR A 100 16.47 11.34 2.33
C THR A 100 16.97 11.03 0.93
N GLN A 101 16.50 9.95 0.31
CA GLN A 101 16.91 9.54 -1.04
C GLN A 101 16.21 10.39 -2.08
N SER A 102 16.89 10.59 -3.20
CA SER A 102 16.31 11.19 -4.40
C SER A 102 16.03 10.09 -5.40
N LEU A 103 14.80 10.05 -5.94
CA LEU A 103 14.37 9.02 -6.88
C LEU A 103 13.54 9.67 -7.99
N GLY A 104 14.18 9.90 -9.15
CA GLY A 104 13.51 10.59 -10.25
C GLY A 104 13.03 11.96 -9.83
N VAL A 105 11.71 12.21 -9.98
CA VAL A 105 11.10 13.48 -9.57
C VAL A 105 10.83 13.55 -8.06
N ILE A 106 11.02 12.45 -7.35
CA ILE A 106 10.86 12.41 -5.89
C ILE A 106 12.14 12.94 -5.27
N LYS A 107 12.04 14.12 -4.66
CA LYS A 107 13.17 14.74 -3.96
C LYS A 107 13.30 14.20 -2.54
N PRO A 108 14.46 14.37 -1.88
CA PRO A 108 14.57 14.02 -0.47
C PRO A 108 13.51 14.70 0.39
N TYR A 109 13.08 14.03 1.44
CA TYR A 109 12.07 14.52 2.38
C TYR A 109 10.68 14.71 1.77
N SER A 110 10.37 13.99 0.69
CA SER A 110 9.07 14.10 0.03
C SER A 110 8.03 13.22 0.70
N ALA A 111 6.90 13.82 1.05
CA ALA A 111 5.68 13.07 1.34
C ALA A 111 5.05 12.61 0.02
N LEU A 112 4.49 11.40 0.03
CA LEU A 112 3.88 10.80 -1.15
C LEU A 112 2.37 10.64 -0.92
N ARG A 113 1.61 10.74 -2.00
CA ARG A 113 0.18 10.49 -1.98
C ARG A 113 -0.16 9.36 -2.93
N PHE A 114 -0.69 8.27 -2.37
CA PHE A 114 -1.16 7.13 -3.14
C PHE A 114 -2.67 7.07 -3.14
N ASN A 115 -3.24 6.67 -4.27
CA ASN A 115 -4.56 6.08 -4.33
C ASN A 115 -4.36 4.58 -4.51
N LEU A 116 -4.86 3.79 -3.57
CA LEU A 116 -4.69 2.35 -3.55
C LEU A 116 -6.05 1.66 -3.62
N ARG A 117 -6.15 0.61 -4.44
CA ARG A 117 -7.26 -0.34 -4.39
C ARG A 117 -6.68 -1.72 -4.18
N LEU A 118 -7.02 -2.35 -3.06
CA LEU A 118 -6.66 -3.74 -2.80
C LEU A 118 -7.68 -4.62 -3.54
N VAL A 119 -7.24 -5.18 -4.68
CA VAL A 119 -8.12 -5.95 -5.56
C VAL A 119 -8.33 -7.36 -5.04
N ASP A 120 -7.24 -8.00 -4.61
CA ASP A 120 -7.27 -9.39 -4.17
C ASP A 120 -6.06 -9.71 -3.30
N ILE A 121 -6.17 -10.81 -2.57
CA ILE A 121 -5.09 -11.41 -1.81
C ILE A 121 -4.95 -12.84 -2.34
N PRO A 122 -4.30 -13.00 -3.52
CA PRO A 122 -4.19 -14.33 -4.13
C PRO A 122 -3.35 -15.24 -3.25
N PHE A 123 -3.65 -16.53 -3.31
CA PHE A 123 -2.96 -17.56 -2.52
C PHE A 123 -3.12 -17.38 -1.02
N TYR A 124 -4.17 -16.67 -0.58
CA TYR A 124 -4.41 -16.51 0.85
C TYR A 124 -4.72 -17.87 1.48
N GLU A 125 -3.91 -18.24 2.46
CA GLU A 125 -4.12 -19.48 3.21
C GLU A 125 -4.55 -19.13 4.63
N LEU A 126 -5.68 -19.70 5.04
CA LEU A 126 -6.07 -19.64 6.44
C LEU A 126 -5.12 -20.51 7.27
N PRO A 127 -4.89 -20.14 8.53
CA PRO A 127 -4.11 -21.01 9.42
C PRO A 127 -4.67 -22.42 9.39
N ASN A 128 -3.80 -23.39 9.17
CA ASN A 128 -4.20 -24.78 9.01
C ASN A 128 -3.99 -25.53 10.32
N TYR A 129 -5.01 -25.51 11.17
CA TYR A 129 -4.93 -26.13 12.49
C TYR A 129 -5.24 -27.61 12.48
N GLY A 130 -5.72 -28.17 11.37
CA GLY A 130 -6.17 -29.54 11.29
C GLY A 130 -5.20 -30.48 10.56
N ASN A 131 -4.15 -29.98 10.03
CA ASN A 131 -3.26 -30.77 9.17
C ASN A 131 -1.81 -30.68 9.56
#